data_8b90b895b7dde419a317b40d6a31896b
#
_entry.id   8b90b895b7dde419a317b40d6a31896b
#
_cell.length_a   1.000
_cell.length_b   1.000
_cell.length_c   1.000
_cell.angle_alpha   90.00
_cell.angle_beta   90.00
_cell.angle_gamma   90.00
#
_symmetry.space_group_name_H-M   'P 1'
#
loop_
_entity.id
_entity.type
_entity.pdbx_description
1 polymer ?
#
loop_
_entity_poly.entity_id
_entity_poly.type
_entity_poly.pdbx_seq_one_letter_code
_entity_poly.pdbx_strand_id
1 'polypeptide(L)'
;MCGRYVSPDQAAIERAWRIGRINSNPFPRRFNVAPTMEVPVLLREDGVLALEGARWGLIPAWWKKDALPTHSINARLEEAAGKPLWRDPMRRSRCLLPAEGWYEWQALAGGKQPHHLRRADGRPFCFAGLIARWQGQWTCALLTKAAEGPAAEVHDRMPVVLPDEAMQAWLDPALPDATQFAREHALARDFVHYPVSKRVNNARNEGADLVEPLAA
;
A
#
# COMPACT_ATOMS: atom_id res chain seq x y z
N MET A 1 8.57 8.54 2.56
CA MET A 1 7.16 8.08 2.64
C MET A 1 6.86 7.29 1.37
N CYS A 2 6.29 6.09 1.51
CA CYS A 2 5.99 5.21 0.38
C CYS A 2 5.11 5.93 -0.67
N GLY A 3 5.69 6.26 -1.80
CA GLY A 3 5.02 6.94 -2.91
C GLY A 3 5.08 6.16 -4.22
N ARG A 4 5.66 4.99 -4.20
CA ARG A 4 5.77 4.07 -5.35
C ARG A 4 5.83 2.62 -4.88
N TYR A 5 5.17 1.73 -5.60
CA TYR A 5 5.23 0.30 -5.28
C TYR A 5 5.04 -0.58 -6.52
N VAL A 6 5.29 -1.87 -6.35
CA VAL A 6 5.08 -2.92 -7.36
C VAL A 6 3.80 -3.65 -7.02
N SER A 7 2.83 -3.64 -7.94
CA SER A 7 1.56 -4.35 -7.79
C SER A 7 1.60 -5.66 -8.59
N PRO A 8 1.22 -6.80 -7.98
CA PRO A 8 1.02 -8.04 -8.72
C PRO A 8 -0.12 -7.92 -9.72
N ASP A 9 -0.17 -8.80 -10.71
CA ASP A 9 -1.35 -8.96 -11.56
C ASP A 9 -2.51 -9.62 -10.81
N GLN A 10 -3.71 -9.52 -11.36
CA GLN A 10 -4.92 -10.08 -10.75
C GLN A 10 -4.80 -11.59 -10.50
N ALA A 11 -4.26 -12.35 -11.43
CA ALA A 11 -4.13 -13.79 -11.28
C ALA A 11 -3.20 -14.17 -10.11
N ALA A 12 -2.14 -13.40 -9.88
CA ALA A 12 -1.26 -13.57 -8.72
C ALA A 12 -1.98 -13.21 -7.41
N ILE A 13 -2.80 -12.14 -7.41
CA ILE A 13 -3.62 -11.74 -6.26
C ILE A 13 -4.62 -12.84 -5.89
N GLU A 14 -5.36 -13.34 -6.87
CA GLU A 14 -6.36 -14.41 -6.69
C GLU A 14 -5.74 -15.71 -6.16
N ARG A 15 -4.57 -16.08 -6.68
CA ARG A 15 -3.83 -17.26 -6.17
C ARG A 15 -3.33 -17.07 -4.75
N ALA A 16 -2.77 -15.90 -4.43
CA ALA A 16 -2.18 -15.64 -3.12
C ALA A 16 -3.24 -15.66 -2.01
N TRP A 17 -4.42 -15.08 -2.27
CA TRP A 17 -5.45 -14.89 -1.24
C TRP A 17 -6.78 -15.61 -1.54
N ARG A 18 -6.80 -16.54 -2.51
CA ARG A 18 -7.95 -17.40 -2.85
C ARG A 18 -9.25 -16.62 -3.09
N ILE A 19 -9.17 -15.55 -3.87
CA ILE A 19 -10.32 -14.72 -4.20
C ILE A 19 -11.07 -15.37 -5.36
N GLY A 20 -12.34 -15.70 -5.14
CA GLY A 20 -13.16 -16.45 -6.10
C GLY A 20 -13.91 -15.60 -7.13
N ARG A 21 -13.55 -14.34 -7.36
CA ARG A 21 -14.29 -13.44 -8.27
C ARG A 21 -13.59 -13.30 -9.62
N ILE A 22 -14.31 -13.53 -10.71
CA ILE A 22 -13.84 -13.25 -12.07
C ILE A 22 -14.12 -11.77 -12.38
N ASN A 23 -13.07 -10.99 -12.66
CA ASN A 23 -13.18 -9.63 -13.13
C ASN A 23 -13.05 -9.59 -14.66
N SER A 24 -13.96 -8.87 -15.33
CA SER A 24 -13.94 -8.71 -16.78
C SER A 24 -12.81 -7.80 -17.30
N ASN A 25 -12.22 -6.99 -16.43
CA ASN A 25 -11.07 -6.13 -16.73
C ASN A 25 -9.98 -6.36 -15.69
N PRO A 26 -9.14 -7.41 -15.85
CA PRO A 26 -8.18 -7.81 -14.86
C PRO A 26 -7.06 -6.77 -14.68
N PHE A 27 -6.63 -6.58 -13.44
CA PHE A 27 -5.49 -5.71 -13.12
C PHE A 27 -4.20 -6.28 -13.72
N PRO A 28 -3.47 -5.52 -14.54
CA PRO A 28 -2.14 -5.93 -14.99
C PRO A 28 -1.13 -5.79 -13.86
N ARG A 29 -0.05 -6.58 -13.93
CA ARG A 29 1.13 -6.33 -13.11
C ARG A 29 1.70 -4.94 -13.43
N ARG A 30 2.07 -4.19 -12.39
CA ARG A 30 2.70 -2.87 -12.55
C ARG A 30 3.95 -2.77 -11.70
N PHE A 31 5.03 -2.33 -12.32
CA PHE A 31 6.33 -2.19 -11.66
C PHE A 31 6.57 -0.79 -11.07
N ASN A 32 5.70 0.18 -11.35
CA ASN A 32 5.89 1.56 -10.89
C ASN A 32 4.55 2.26 -10.59
N VAL A 33 3.75 1.66 -9.71
CA VAL A 33 2.50 2.29 -9.27
C VAL A 33 2.79 3.62 -8.59
N ALA A 34 2.13 4.66 -9.06
CA ALA A 34 2.25 6.03 -8.56
C ALA A 34 0.93 6.56 -7.98
N PRO A 35 0.97 7.59 -7.14
CA PRO A 35 -0.22 8.26 -6.66
C PRO A 35 -1.17 8.65 -7.78
N THR A 36 -2.47 8.65 -7.49
CA THR A 36 -3.61 8.91 -8.37
C THR A 36 -3.98 7.81 -9.36
N MET A 37 -3.15 6.79 -9.51
CA MET A 37 -3.50 5.62 -10.32
C MET A 37 -4.61 4.79 -9.65
N GLU A 38 -5.37 4.07 -10.46
CA GLU A 38 -6.25 3.01 -9.99
C GLU A 38 -5.41 1.77 -9.63
N VAL A 39 -5.67 1.21 -8.45
CA VAL A 39 -4.94 0.09 -7.87
C VAL A 39 -5.89 -0.98 -7.35
N PRO A 40 -5.49 -2.26 -7.37
CA PRO A 40 -6.26 -3.32 -6.74
C PRO A 40 -6.28 -3.16 -5.23
N VAL A 41 -7.46 -3.34 -4.63
CA VAL A 41 -7.65 -3.38 -3.18
C VAL A 41 -8.48 -4.60 -2.80
N LEU A 42 -8.16 -5.19 -1.66
CA LEU A 42 -8.98 -6.24 -1.05
C LEU A 42 -9.86 -5.63 0.02
N LEU A 43 -11.13 -5.95 -0.06
CA LEU A 43 -12.18 -5.55 0.87
C LEU A 43 -12.84 -6.79 1.46
N ARG A 44 -13.58 -6.60 2.55
CA ARG A 44 -14.49 -7.62 3.06
C ARG A 44 -15.91 -7.24 2.68
N GLU A 45 -16.54 -8.04 1.81
CA GLU A 45 -17.94 -7.92 1.44
C GLU A 45 -18.65 -9.23 1.79
N ASP A 46 -19.75 -9.13 2.54
CA ASP A 46 -20.54 -10.30 2.99
C ASP A 46 -19.70 -11.44 3.63
N GLY A 47 -18.64 -11.06 4.33
CA GLY A 47 -17.77 -12.00 5.03
C GLY A 47 -16.66 -12.63 4.18
N VAL A 48 -16.61 -12.36 2.87
CA VAL A 48 -15.58 -12.85 1.95
C VAL A 48 -14.66 -11.74 1.47
N LEU A 49 -13.46 -12.11 1.01
CA LEU A 49 -12.56 -11.17 0.36
C LEU A 49 -13.07 -10.86 -1.05
N ALA A 50 -13.23 -9.58 -1.35
CA ALA A 50 -13.53 -9.05 -2.68
C ALA A 50 -12.35 -8.23 -3.21
N LEU A 51 -12.10 -8.31 -4.51
CA LEU A 51 -11.10 -7.51 -5.22
C LEU A 51 -11.78 -6.39 -5.96
N GLU A 52 -11.42 -5.16 -5.64
CA GLU A 52 -11.98 -3.94 -6.23
C GLU A 52 -10.88 -3.01 -6.76
N GLY A 53 -11.25 -2.07 -7.63
CA GLY A 53 -10.40 -0.97 -8.05
C GLY A 53 -10.60 0.26 -7.17
N ALA A 54 -9.50 0.87 -6.70
CA ALA A 54 -9.55 2.12 -5.95
C ALA A 54 -8.49 3.10 -6.44
N ARG A 55 -8.83 4.39 -6.52
CA ARG A 55 -7.85 5.44 -6.79
C ARG A 55 -6.93 5.63 -5.56
N TRP A 56 -5.62 5.56 -5.78
CA TRP A 56 -4.66 5.84 -4.70
C TRP A 56 -4.53 7.34 -4.43
N GLY A 57 -5.07 7.77 -3.35
CA GLY A 57 -5.26 9.16 -2.91
C GLY A 57 -6.66 9.30 -2.35
N LEU A 58 -6.82 9.05 -1.03
CA LEU A 58 -8.12 8.99 -0.37
C LEU A 58 -8.83 10.34 -0.40
N ILE A 59 -10.10 10.31 -0.79
CA ILE A 59 -11.01 11.44 -0.77
C ILE A 59 -12.19 11.03 0.12
N PRO A 60 -12.40 11.67 1.28
CA PRO A 60 -13.49 11.28 2.16
C PRO A 60 -14.86 11.60 1.53
N ALA A 61 -15.88 10.82 1.89
CA ALA A 61 -17.24 10.96 1.34
C ALA A 61 -17.83 12.37 1.50
N TRP A 62 -17.45 13.08 2.57
CA TRP A 62 -17.90 14.44 2.88
C TRP A 62 -17.15 15.55 2.12
N TRP A 63 -16.13 15.22 1.33
CA TRP A 63 -15.32 16.22 0.61
C TRP A 63 -16.10 16.87 -0.52
N LYS A 64 -16.27 18.19 -0.43
CA LYS A 64 -17.05 19.00 -1.38
C LYS A 64 -16.24 20.06 -2.11
N LYS A 65 -14.90 20.15 -1.83
CA LYS A 65 -14.05 21.14 -2.49
C LYS A 65 -13.65 20.67 -3.88
N ASP A 66 -13.50 21.59 -4.82
CA ASP A 66 -13.03 21.29 -6.18
C ASP A 66 -11.58 20.80 -6.18
N ALA A 67 -10.71 21.41 -5.36
CA ALA A 67 -9.35 20.94 -5.16
C ALA A 67 -9.34 19.65 -4.30
N LEU A 68 -8.74 18.58 -4.80
CA LEU A 68 -8.61 17.32 -4.08
C LEU A 68 -7.69 17.44 -2.85
N PRO A 69 -7.86 16.59 -1.83
CA PRO A 69 -7.00 16.62 -0.66
C PRO A 69 -5.53 16.43 -1.06
N THR A 70 -4.67 17.31 -0.60
CA THR A 70 -3.22 17.12 -0.70
C THR A 70 -2.74 16.10 0.33
N HIS A 71 -1.65 15.39 0.03
CA HIS A 71 -1.03 14.40 0.93
C HIS A 71 -1.97 13.30 1.42
N SER A 72 -2.94 12.90 0.59
CA SER A 72 -3.95 11.89 0.92
C SER A 72 -3.59 10.46 0.50
N ILE A 73 -2.36 10.21 0.05
CA ILE A 73 -1.89 8.89 -0.37
C ILE A 73 -1.40 8.02 0.80
N ASN A 74 -0.92 8.65 1.88
CA ASN A 74 -0.39 7.97 3.06
C ASN A 74 -0.98 8.57 4.33
N ALA A 75 -1.46 7.73 5.23
CA ALA A 75 -1.89 8.08 6.57
C ALA A 75 -0.84 7.56 7.59
N ARG A 76 -0.37 8.43 8.48
CA ARG A 76 0.49 7.99 9.58
C ARG A 76 -0.33 7.21 10.60
N LEU A 77 0.07 5.99 10.92
CA LEU A 77 -0.64 5.10 11.85
C LEU A 77 -0.84 5.79 13.21
N GLU A 78 0.16 6.53 13.67
CA GLU A 78 0.18 7.21 14.95
C GLU A 78 -0.88 8.33 15.07
N GLU A 79 -1.31 8.87 13.94
CA GLU A 79 -2.20 10.03 13.87
C GLU A 79 -3.57 9.70 13.24
N ALA A 80 -3.68 8.55 12.57
CA ALA A 80 -4.84 8.22 11.72
C ALA A 80 -6.16 8.23 12.49
N ALA A 81 -6.19 7.72 13.72
CA ALA A 81 -7.40 7.69 14.53
C ALA A 81 -7.91 9.07 14.95
N GLY A 82 -7.04 10.10 15.00
CA GLY A 82 -7.37 11.46 15.43
C GLY A 82 -7.69 12.43 14.30
N LYS A 83 -7.12 12.24 13.11
CA LYS A 83 -7.25 13.22 12.02
C LYS A 83 -8.57 13.07 11.25
N PRO A 84 -9.29 14.17 10.97
CA PRO A 84 -10.58 14.13 10.27
C PRO A 84 -10.57 13.36 8.95
N LEU A 85 -9.46 13.43 8.21
CA LEU A 85 -9.31 12.74 6.92
C LEU A 85 -9.30 11.20 7.07
N TRP A 86 -8.77 10.69 8.18
CA TRP A 86 -8.46 9.28 8.36
C TRP A 86 -9.29 8.57 9.42
N ARG A 87 -9.84 9.30 10.41
CA ARG A 87 -10.46 8.69 11.60
C ARG A 87 -11.65 7.79 11.29
N ASP A 88 -12.53 8.20 10.37
CA ASP A 88 -13.70 7.40 10.04
C ASP A 88 -13.32 6.16 9.21
N PRO A 89 -12.47 6.25 8.15
CA PRO A 89 -11.88 5.08 7.53
C PRO A 89 -11.11 4.18 8.49
N MET A 90 -10.32 4.73 9.41
CA MET A 90 -9.58 3.94 10.41
C MET A 90 -10.50 3.12 11.31
N ARG A 91 -11.65 3.65 11.64
CA ARG A 91 -12.63 2.96 12.50
C ARG A 91 -13.43 1.89 11.77
N ARG A 92 -13.82 2.11 10.48
CA ARG A 92 -14.88 1.31 9.85
C ARG A 92 -14.60 0.87 8.41
N SER A 93 -13.67 1.50 7.73
CA SER A 93 -13.48 1.32 6.28
C SER A 93 -12.02 1.11 5.95
N ARG A 94 -11.55 -0.10 6.27
CA ARG A 94 -10.17 -0.51 6.01
C ARG A 94 -10.11 -1.39 4.78
N CYS A 95 -8.98 -1.38 4.12
CA CYS A 95 -8.68 -2.23 2.98
C CYS A 95 -7.27 -2.79 3.08
N LEU A 96 -6.93 -3.63 2.13
CA LEU A 96 -5.58 -4.13 1.93
C LEU A 96 -5.16 -3.83 0.50
N LEU A 97 -3.91 -3.40 0.30
CA LEU A 97 -3.37 -3.17 -1.04
C LEU A 97 -2.32 -4.25 -1.34
N PRO A 98 -2.59 -5.15 -2.29
CA PRO A 98 -1.64 -6.16 -2.74
C PRO A 98 -0.37 -5.54 -3.31
N ALA A 99 0.80 -6.06 -2.91
CA ALA A 99 2.10 -5.60 -3.36
C ALA A 99 3.12 -6.73 -3.45
N GLU A 100 4.15 -6.54 -4.29
CA GLU A 100 5.35 -7.39 -4.35
C GLU A 100 6.58 -6.69 -3.79
N GLY A 101 6.50 -5.36 -3.61
CA GLY A 101 7.56 -4.52 -3.07
C GLY A 101 7.20 -3.05 -3.15
N TRP A 102 8.02 -2.20 -2.58
CA TRP A 102 7.88 -0.75 -2.69
C TRP A 102 9.24 -0.08 -2.90
N TYR A 103 9.22 1.19 -3.26
CA TYR A 103 10.43 1.98 -3.44
C TYR A 103 10.53 3.06 -2.37
N GLU A 104 11.73 3.24 -1.84
CA GLU A 104 12.12 4.38 -1.02
C GLU A 104 13.46 4.94 -1.47
N TRP A 105 13.71 6.19 -1.12
CA TRP A 105 14.86 6.93 -1.60
C TRP A 105 15.82 7.23 -0.46
N GLN A 106 16.95 6.54 -0.45
CA GLN A 106 18.02 6.79 0.51
C GLN A 106 18.70 8.12 0.19
N ALA A 107 18.85 8.98 1.21
CA ALA A 107 19.58 10.24 1.08
C ALA A 107 21.09 9.96 1.13
N LEU A 108 21.80 10.37 0.08
CA LEU A 108 23.25 10.24 -0.04
C LEU A 108 23.86 11.63 -0.31
N ALA A 109 25.18 11.79 -0.12
CA ALA A 109 25.88 13.06 -0.35
C ALA A 109 25.68 13.61 -1.79
N GLY A 110 25.52 12.73 -2.80
CA GLY A 110 25.30 13.08 -4.20
C GLY A 110 23.84 13.12 -4.65
N GLY A 111 22.88 13.09 -3.75
CA GLY A 111 21.45 13.06 -4.05
C GLY A 111 20.72 11.85 -3.50
N LYS A 112 19.59 11.50 -4.08
CA LYS A 112 18.79 10.37 -3.62
C LYS A 112 19.00 9.13 -4.50
N GLN A 113 19.23 7.98 -3.86
CA GLN A 113 19.31 6.68 -4.51
C GLN A 113 18.02 5.90 -4.24
N PRO A 114 17.22 5.52 -5.25
CA PRO A 114 16.07 4.65 -5.06
C PRO A 114 16.52 3.23 -4.72
N HIS A 115 15.84 2.64 -3.76
CA HIS A 115 15.94 1.25 -3.37
C HIS A 115 14.59 0.56 -3.59
N HIS A 116 14.63 -0.69 -4.02
CA HIS A 116 13.48 -1.58 -4.02
C HIS A 116 13.52 -2.41 -2.73
N LEU A 117 12.42 -2.40 -2.00
CA LEU A 117 12.23 -3.19 -0.79
C LEU A 117 11.17 -4.26 -1.08
N ARG A 118 11.45 -5.52 -0.74
CA ARG A 118 10.54 -6.65 -0.92
C ARG A 118 10.68 -7.66 0.21
N ARG A 119 9.74 -8.58 0.33
CA ARG A 119 9.91 -9.69 1.27
C ARG A 119 11.13 -10.53 0.89
N ALA A 120 11.84 -11.00 1.91
CA ALA A 120 13.03 -11.84 1.72
C ALA A 120 12.68 -13.20 1.05
N ASP A 121 11.49 -13.73 1.33
CA ASP A 121 10.98 -14.98 0.74
C ASP A 121 10.40 -14.81 -0.68
N GLY A 122 10.34 -13.58 -1.20
CA GLY A 122 9.81 -13.25 -2.52
C GLY A 122 8.29 -13.35 -2.67
N ARG A 123 7.56 -13.67 -1.60
CA ARG A 123 6.09 -13.77 -1.65
C ARG A 123 5.46 -12.37 -1.71
N PRO A 124 4.31 -12.22 -2.41
CA PRO A 124 3.51 -11.01 -2.32
C PRO A 124 2.97 -10.83 -0.90
N PHE A 125 2.58 -9.60 -0.59
CA PHE A 125 2.05 -9.20 0.72
C PHE A 125 1.03 -8.10 0.55
N CYS A 126 0.35 -7.72 1.63
CA CYS A 126 -0.58 -6.60 1.61
C CYS A 126 -0.14 -5.47 2.53
N PHE A 127 -0.23 -4.25 2.01
CA PHE A 127 -0.22 -3.06 2.86
C PHE A 127 -1.57 -2.90 3.56
N ALA A 128 -1.56 -2.54 4.83
CA ALA A 128 -2.74 -2.03 5.51
C ALA A 128 -3.13 -0.67 4.92
N GLY A 129 -4.38 -0.53 4.56
CA GLY A 129 -4.92 0.67 3.94
C GLY A 129 -6.23 1.13 4.53
N LEU A 130 -6.57 2.35 4.20
CA LEU A 130 -7.85 3.00 4.47
C LEU A 130 -8.58 3.24 3.16
N ILE A 131 -9.91 3.14 3.17
CA ILE A 131 -10.71 3.32 1.97
C ILE A 131 -11.92 4.20 2.25
N ALA A 132 -12.34 4.95 1.26
CA ALA A 132 -13.56 5.75 1.29
C ALA A 132 -14.22 5.75 -0.09
N ARG A 133 -15.55 5.89 -0.11
CA ARG A 133 -16.28 6.06 -1.35
C ARG A 133 -16.57 7.54 -1.57
N TRP A 134 -16.10 8.09 -2.69
CA TRP A 134 -16.32 9.47 -3.07
C TRP A 134 -16.93 9.51 -4.48
N GLN A 135 -18.10 10.15 -4.61
CA GLN A 135 -18.85 10.25 -5.88
C GLN A 135 -18.97 8.90 -6.62
N GLY A 136 -19.23 7.83 -5.88
CA GLY A 136 -19.38 6.49 -6.44
C GLY A 136 -18.07 5.72 -6.66
N GLN A 137 -16.91 6.37 -6.62
CA GLN A 137 -15.59 5.76 -6.80
C GLN A 137 -14.94 5.40 -5.47
N TRP A 138 -14.28 4.26 -5.41
CA TRP A 138 -13.39 3.91 -4.31
C TRP A 138 -12.08 4.72 -4.37
N THR A 139 -11.67 5.24 -3.23
CA THR A 139 -10.39 5.95 -3.06
C THR A 139 -9.69 5.43 -1.81
N CYS A 140 -8.37 5.22 -1.87
CA CYS A 140 -7.63 4.58 -0.79
C CYS A 140 -6.34 5.31 -0.41
N ALA A 141 -5.82 4.99 0.76
CA ALA A 141 -4.53 5.45 1.26
C ALA A 141 -3.79 4.31 1.96
N LEU A 142 -2.46 4.32 1.90
CA LEU A 142 -1.63 3.42 2.68
C LEU A 142 -1.48 3.91 4.12
N LEU A 143 -1.44 2.99 5.09
CA LEU A 143 -0.92 3.30 6.41
C LEU A 143 0.59 3.20 6.42
N THR A 144 1.23 4.14 7.11
CA THR A 144 2.68 4.16 7.31
C THR A 144 3.02 4.26 8.79
N LYS A 145 4.15 3.70 9.18
CA LYS A 145 4.72 3.76 10.53
C LYS A 145 6.18 4.19 10.49
N ALA A 146 6.80 4.43 11.64
CA ALA A 146 8.25 4.56 11.73
C ALA A 146 8.92 3.31 11.13
N ALA A 147 9.99 3.50 10.38
CA ALA A 147 10.69 2.40 9.75
C ALA A 147 11.46 1.60 10.79
N GLU A 148 11.49 0.29 10.61
CA GLU A 148 12.18 -0.69 11.44
C GLU A 148 12.88 -1.72 10.54
N GLY A 149 13.87 -2.41 11.10
CA GLY A 149 14.64 -3.43 10.37
C GLY A 149 15.31 -2.86 9.13
N PRO A 150 15.41 -3.63 8.03
CA PRO A 150 16.10 -3.20 6.81
C PRO A 150 15.53 -1.93 6.17
N ALA A 151 14.23 -1.63 6.34
CA ALA A 151 13.64 -0.41 5.80
C ALA A 151 14.21 0.86 6.44
N ALA A 152 14.61 0.80 7.72
CA ALA A 152 15.20 1.94 8.44
C ALA A 152 16.58 2.36 7.90
N GLU A 153 17.27 1.47 7.17
CA GLU A 153 18.55 1.77 6.52
C GLU A 153 18.36 2.69 5.30
N VAL A 154 17.15 2.74 4.75
CA VAL A 154 16.82 3.49 3.53
C VAL A 154 16.04 4.76 3.83
N HIS A 155 15.05 4.69 4.73
CA HIS A 155 14.12 5.80 5.01
C HIS A 155 13.58 5.71 6.44
N ASP A 156 13.16 6.85 7.03
CA ASP A 156 12.59 6.95 8.38
C ASP A 156 11.14 6.42 8.51
N ARG A 157 10.47 6.17 7.37
CA ARG A 157 9.09 5.64 7.32
C ARG A 157 9.01 4.40 6.44
N MET A 158 8.10 3.49 6.80
CA MET A 158 7.74 2.33 6.00
C MET A 158 6.22 2.14 5.95
N PRO A 159 5.67 1.47 4.93
CA PRO A 159 4.26 1.08 4.94
C PRO A 159 4.00 0.05 6.04
N VAL A 160 2.78 0.04 6.56
CA VAL A 160 2.31 -1.02 7.46
C VAL A 160 1.99 -2.24 6.60
N VAL A 161 2.79 -3.29 6.73
CA VAL A 161 2.56 -4.58 6.06
C VAL A 161 1.98 -5.54 7.06
N LEU A 162 0.87 -6.20 6.72
CA LEU A 162 0.23 -7.20 7.58
C LEU A 162 0.55 -8.62 7.09
N PRO A 163 0.76 -9.58 8.00
CA PRO A 163 0.85 -10.99 7.65
C PRO A 163 -0.53 -11.53 7.26
N ASP A 164 -0.56 -12.63 6.50
CA ASP A 164 -1.80 -13.18 5.93
C ASP A 164 -2.85 -13.50 7.00
N GLU A 165 -2.45 -14.02 8.15
CA GLU A 165 -3.32 -14.35 9.29
C GLU A 165 -3.99 -13.14 9.94
N ALA A 166 -3.41 -11.95 9.80
CA ALA A 166 -3.98 -10.71 10.35
C ALA A 166 -4.98 -10.01 9.41
N MET A 167 -5.02 -10.40 8.14
CA MET A 167 -5.78 -9.69 7.11
C MET A 167 -7.29 -9.67 7.37
N GLN A 168 -7.88 -10.80 7.77
CA GLN A 168 -9.31 -10.89 8.04
C GLN A 168 -9.74 -10.04 9.24
N ALA A 169 -8.95 -10.06 10.31
CA ALA A 169 -9.20 -9.23 11.48
C ALA A 169 -9.04 -7.73 11.17
N TRP A 170 -8.04 -7.38 10.34
CA TRP A 170 -7.86 -6.00 9.88
C TRP A 170 -9.08 -5.47 9.13
N LEU A 171 -9.68 -6.29 8.28
CA LEU A 171 -10.85 -5.92 7.48
C LEU A 171 -12.17 -5.96 8.26
N ASP A 172 -12.19 -6.48 9.47
CA ASP A 172 -13.40 -6.57 10.28
C ASP A 172 -13.79 -5.20 10.85
N PRO A 173 -14.92 -4.58 10.44
CA PRO A 173 -15.34 -3.29 10.98
C PRO A 173 -15.57 -3.29 12.49
N ALA A 174 -15.75 -4.46 13.11
CA ALA A 174 -15.90 -4.62 14.55
C ALA A 174 -14.58 -4.62 15.33
N LEU A 175 -13.42 -4.56 14.64
CA LEU A 175 -12.10 -4.49 15.30
C LEU A 175 -12.04 -3.27 16.25
N PRO A 176 -11.87 -3.47 17.58
CA PRO A 176 -12.04 -2.40 18.56
C PRO A 176 -10.99 -1.29 18.44
N ASP A 177 -9.72 -1.67 18.26
CA ASP A 177 -8.59 -0.74 18.12
C ASP A 177 -7.71 -1.17 16.95
N ALA A 178 -8.00 -0.61 15.78
CA ALA A 178 -7.24 -0.89 14.57
C ALA A 178 -5.80 -0.31 14.64
N THR A 179 -5.56 0.75 15.44
CA THR A 179 -4.23 1.34 15.60
C THR A 179 -3.32 0.39 16.39
N GLN A 180 -3.82 -0.09 17.53
CA GLN A 180 -3.10 -1.05 18.36
C GLN A 180 -2.87 -2.35 17.61
N PHE A 181 -3.91 -2.87 16.95
CA PHE A 181 -3.81 -4.07 16.13
C PHE A 181 -2.70 -3.96 15.07
N ALA A 182 -2.68 -2.86 14.31
CA ALA A 182 -1.66 -2.67 13.28
C ALA A 182 -0.24 -2.56 13.87
N ARG A 183 -0.08 -1.98 15.06
CA ARG A 183 1.23 -1.94 15.75
C ARG A 183 1.74 -3.32 16.15
N GLU A 184 0.84 -4.16 16.65
CA GLU A 184 1.18 -5.49 17.18
C GLU A 184 1.50 -6.50 16.07
N HIS A 185 0.85 -6.36 14.90
CA HIS A 185 0.93 -7.36 13.83
C HIS A 185 1.78 -6.92 12.64
N ALA A 186 2.20 -5.66 12.55
CA ALA A 186 2.97 -5.18 11.39
C ALA A 186 4.32 -5.87 11.26
N LEU A 187 4.58 -6.45 10.09
CA LEU A 187 5.88 -6.99 9.73
C LEU A 187 6.94 -5.88 9.65
N ALA A 188 8.17 -6.16 10.08
CA ALA A 188 9.24 -5.18 10.09
C ALA A 188 10.61 -5.73 9.64
N ARG A 189 10.91 -7.00 9.92
CA ARG A 189 12.23 -7.60 9.70
C ARG A 189 12.31 -8.56 8.53
N ASP A 190 11.18 -8.85 7.90
CA ASP A 190 11.04 -9.86 6.85
C ASP A 190 11.40 -9.34 5.45
N PHE A 191 12.03 -8.16 5.40
CA PHE A 191 12.31 -7.46 4.15
C PHE A 191 13.80 -7.43 3.84
N VAL A 192 14.11 -7.34 2.56
CA VAL A 192 15.43 -7.03 2.00
C VAL A 192 15.31 -5.81 1.12
N HIS A 193 16.39 -5.07 0.95
CA HIS A 193 16.44 -3.95 0.02
C HIS A 193 17.74 -3.98 -0.81
N TYR A 194 17.68 -3.34 -1.95
CA TYR A 194 18.83 -3.14 -2.83
C TYR A 194 18.61 -1.90 -3.70
N PRO A 195 19.69 -1.24 -4.12
CA PRO A 195 19.60 -0.08 -5.01
C PRO A 195 19.11 -0.49 -6.39
N VAL A 196 18.28 0.37 -7.00
CA VAL A 196 17.72 0.17 -8.34
C VAL A 196 17.94 1.39 -9.22
N SER A 197 17.67 1.25 -10.51
CA SER A 197 17.84 2.32 -11.50
C SER A 197 17.01 3.55 -11.14
N LYS A 198 17.59 4.74 -11.32
CA LYS A 198 16.91 6.03 -11.21
C LYS A 198 15.77 6.22 -12.24
N ARG A 199 15.61 5.30 -13.19
CA ARG A 199 14.48 5.28 -14.12
C ARG A 199 13.14 5.22 -13.38
N VAL A 200 13.08 4.62 -12.18
CA VAL A 200 11.88 4.58 -11.33
C VAL A 200 11.39 5.97 -10.90
N ASN A 201 12.25 6.99 -10.93
CA ASN A 201 11.86 8.36 -10.56
C ASN A 201 10.77 8.93 -11.46
N ASN A 202 10.78 8.59 -12.75
CA ASN A 202 9.71 8.97 -13.66
C ASN A 202 8.54 7.97 -13.54
N ALA A 203 7.39 8.45 -13.08
CA ALA A 203 6.17 7.66 -12.90
C ALA A 203 5.62 7.04 -14.20
N ARG A 204 6.06 7.52 -15.36
CA ARG A 204 5.65 6.99 -16.67
C ARG A 204 6.50 5.79 -17.10
N ASN A 205 7.64 5.57 -16.46
CA ASN A 205 8.46 4.39 -16.75
C ASN A 205 7.80 3.17 -16.14
N GLU A 206 7.79 2.09 -16.90
CA GLU A 206 7.23 0.80 -16.53
C GLU A 206 8.18 -0.31 -17.01
N GLY A 207 8.11 -1.50 -16.42
CA GLY A 207 8.89 -2.66 -16.83
C GLY A 207 9.67 -3.33 -15.71
N ALA A 208 10.00 -4.61 -15.93
CA ALA A 208 10.67 -5.46 -14.95
C ALA A 208 12.07 -4.96 -14.58
N ASP A 209 12.73 -4.23 -15.47
CA ASP A 209 14.05 -3.64 -15.24
C ASP A 209 14.08 -2.64 -14.06
N LEU A 210 12.91 -2.12 -13.66
CA LEU A 210 12.82 -1.18 -12.53
C LEU A 210 13.03 -1.84 -11.16
N VAL A 211 12.88 -3.16 -11.07
CA VAL A 211 13.11 -3.95 -9.84
C VAL A 211 14.43 -4.72 -9.87
N GLU A 212 15.22 -4.58 -10.93
CA GLU A 212 16.52 -5.22 -11.02
C GLU A 212 17.55 -4.49 -10.14
N PRO A 213 18.35 -5.24 -9.35
CA PRO A 213 19.45 -4.66 -8.61
C PRO A 213 20.44 -3.95 -9.55
N LEU A 214 20.96 -2.80 -9.15
CA LEU A 214 22.12 -2.22 -9.83
C LEU A 214 23.30 -3.17 -9.69
N ALA A 215 24.03 -3.37 -10.76
CA ALA A 215 25.33 -4.05 -10.69
C ALA A 215 26.26 -3.33 -9.68
N ALA A 216 26.94 -4.12 -8.87
CA ALA A 216 27.91 -3.63 -7.89
C ALA A 216 29.13 -3.00 -8.56
#